data_2f4c31938eb353ad951b22dbbcef1a13
#
_entry.id   2f4c31938eb353ad951b22dbbcef1a13
#
_cell.length_a   1.000
_cell.length_b   1.000
_cell.length_c   1.000
_cell.angle_alpha   90.00
_cell.angle_beta   90.00
_cell.angle_gamma   90.00
#
_symmetry.space_group_name_H-M   'P 1'
#
loop_
_entity.id
_entity.type
_entity.pdbx_description
1 polymer ?
#
loop_
_entity_poly.entity_id
_entity_poly.type
_entity_poly.pdbx_seq_one_letter_code
_entity_poly.pdbx_strand_id
1 'polypeptide(L)'
;MEEWLLIAFDSTQQALRAEMLLEYADIEIDLCPTPKGVTAGCSLSIQFPAEDYTEVQRIIETEQVEIRGIYFKKESEYVRMEK
;
A
#
# COMPACT_ATOMS: atom_id res chain seq x y z
N MET A 1 -18.37 8.08 -1.06
CA MET A 1 -17.60 7.51 0.04
C MET A 1 -16.26 7.03 -0.45
N GLU A 2 -15.22 7.44 0.23
CA GLU A 2 -13.89 7.09 -0.21
C GLU A 2 -13.48 5.75 0.33
N GLU A 3 -12.92 4.94 -0.54
CA GLU A 3 -12.32 3.68 -0.14
C GLU A 3 -10.81 3.85 -0.08
N TRP A 4 -10.21 3.17 0.89
CA TRP A 4 -8.77 3.18 1.05
C TRP A 4 -8.23 1.80 0.80
N LEU A 5 -7.12 1.74 0.09
CA LEU A 5 -6.40 0.50 -0.15
C LEU A 5 -5.17 0.47 0.74
N LEU A 6 -4.63 -0.73 0.92
CA LEU A 6 -3.50 -0.93 1.80
C LEU A 6 -2.38 -1.63 1.04
N ILE A 7 -1.16 -1.09 1.16
CA ILE A 7 0.01 -1.74 0.61
C ILE A 7 0.77 -2.40 1.76
N ALA A 8 1.00 -3.69 1.64
CA ALA A 8 1.80 -4.43 2.60
C ALA A 8 3.19 -4.64 2.05
N PHE A 9 4.17 -4.66 2.94
CA PHE A 9 5.57 -4.79 2.56
C PHE A 9 6.23 -5.90 3.35
N ASP A 10 7.32 -6.43 2.81
CA ASP A 10 8.15 -7.38 3.54
C ASP A 10 9.39 -6.73 4.11
N SER A 11 9.63 -5.47 3.79
CA SER A 11 10.82 -4.75 4.21
C SER A 11 10.42 -3.34 4.62
N THR A 12 10.86 -2.94 5.81
CA THR A 12 10.63 -1.57 6.27
C THR A 12 11.27 -0.57 5.34
N GLN A 13 12.42 -0.92 4.78
CA GLN A 13 13.12 -0.06 3.85
C GLN A 13 12.26 0.24 2.61
N GLN A 14 11.60 -0.78 2.09
CA GLN A 14 10.74 -0.59 0.93
C GLN A 14 9.50 0.22 1.28
N ALA A 15 8.98 0.03 2.49
CA ALA A 15 7.82 0.81 2.93
C ALA A 15 8.17 2.29 3.00
N LEU A 16 9.33 2.62 3.56
CA LEU A 16 9.75 4.02 3.67
C LEU A 16 10.05 4.61 2.30
N ARG A 17 10.60 3.81 1.40
CA ARG A 17 10.86 4.27 0.06
C ARG A 17 9.56 4.58 -0.68
N ALA A 18 8.58 3.71 -0.53
CA ALA A 18 7.27 3.93 -1.14
C ALA A 18 6.61 5.18 -0.57
N GLU A 19 6.72 5.38 0.73
CA GLU A 19 6.17 6.57 1.36
C GLU A 19 6.72 7.84 0.70
N MET A 20 8.03 7.88 0.55
CA MET A 20 8.68 9.05 -0.04
C MET A 20 8.24 9.27 -1.49
N LEU A 21 8.18 8.19 -2.26
CA LEU A 21 7.82 8.30 -3.67
C LEU A 21 6.38 8.75 -3.86
N LEU A 22 5.47 8.23 -3.04
CA LEU A 22 4.07 8.59 -3.16
C LEU A 22 3.81 10.01 -2.70
N GLU A 23 4.48 10.42 -1.62
CA GLU A 23 4.36 11.80 -1.18
C GLU A 23 4.91 12.76 -2.21
N TYR A 24 5.99 12.39 -2.85
CA TYR A 24 6.57 13.22 -3.89
C TYR A 24 5.62 13.40 -5.05
N ALA A 25 4.78 12.41 -5.31
CA ALA A 25 3.79 12.46 -6.38
C ALA A 25 2.48 13.12 -5.94
N ASP A 26 2.45 13.69 -4.74
CA ASP A 26 1.27 14.37 -4.20
C ASP A 26 0.10 13.42 -3.97
N ILE A 27 0.39 12.17 -3.70
CA ILE A 27 -0.65 11.20 -3.37
C ILE A 27 -0.81 11.19 -1.86
N GLU A 28 -2.06 11.29 -1.42
CA GLU A 28 -2.36 11.24 0.01
C GLU A 28 -2.14 9.84 0.52
N ILE A 29 -1.32 9.70 1.56
CA ILE A 29 -1.05 8.38 2.14
C ILE A 29 -1.09 8.47 3.66
N ASP A 30 -1.26 7.31 4.28
CA ASP A 30 -1.26 7.16 5.71
C ASP A 30 -0.40 5.95 6.07
N LEU A 31 0.59 6.16 6.92
CA LEU A 31 1.36 5.04 7.46
C LEU A 31 0.59 4.41 8.59
N CYS A 32 0.53 3.09 8.60
CA CYS A 32 -0.22 2.41 9.63
C CYS A 32 0.41 1.05 9.92
N PRO A 33 0.11 0.49 11.09
CA PRO A 33 0.58 -0.88 11.37
C PRO A 33 -0.11 -1.87 10.43
N THR A 34 0.62 -2.90 10.06
CA THR A 34 0.06 -3.94 9.22
C THR A 34 -1.05 -4.68 9.97
N PRO A 35 -2.25 -4.75 9.40
CA PRO A 35 -3.37 -5.41 10.09
C PRO A 35 -3.14 -6.91 10.27
N LYS A 36 -3.85 -7.47 11.23
CA LYS A 36 -3.71 -8.88 11.54
C LYS A 36 -4.05 -9.77 10.36
N GLY A 37 -5.02 -9.39 9.55
CA GLY A 37 -5.44 -10.21 8.43
C GLY A 37 -4.49 -10.20 7.26
N VAL A 38 -3.40 -9.42 7.34
CA VAL A 38 -2.47 -9.28 6.25
C VAL A 38 -1.14 -9.89 6.67
N THR A 39 -0.70 -10.90 5.92
CA THR A 39 0.58 -11.57 6.17
C THR A 39 1.67 -10.82 5.44
N ALA A 40 2.63 -10.28 6.18
CA ALA A 40 3.72 -9.53 5.59
C ALA A 40 4.92 -9.58 6.52
N GLY A 41 6.12 -9.41 5.94
CA GLY A 41 7.34 -9.43 6.72
C GLY A 41 7.61 -8.15 7.47
N CYS A 42 6.93 -7.06 7.11
CA CYS A 42 7.11 -5.77 7.74
C CYS A 42 5.84 -5.38 8.48
N SER A 43 5.99 -4.81 9.66
CA SER A 43 4.84 -4.39 10.46
C SER A 43 4.30 -3.03 10.03
N LEU A 44 4.87 -2.44 9.01
CA LEU A 44 4.47 -1.13 8.53
C LEU A 44 3.78 -1.24 7.18
N SER A 45 2.62 -0.60 7.04
CA SER A 45 1.86 -0.60 5.81
C SER A 45 1.48 0.82 5.43
N ILE A 46 1.03 1.00 4.19
CA ILE A 46 0.62 2.30 3.70
C ILE A 46 -0.82 2.20 3.20
N GLN A 47 -1.65 3.16 3.63
CA GLN A 47 -3.00 3.28 3.10
C GLN A 47 -3.06 4.45 2.15
N PHE A 48 -3.83 4.30 1.08
CA PHE A 48 -4.00 5.37 0.11
C PHE A 48 -5.41 5.28 -0.49
N PRO A 49 -5.93 6.39 -1.02
CA PRO A 49 -7.28 6.36 -1.60
C PRO A 49 -7.35 5.48 -2.82
N ALA A 50 -8.42 4.72 -2.95
CA ALA A 50 -8.57 3.78 -4.06
C ALA A 50 -8.55 4.50 -5.41
N GLU A 51 -8.98 5.75 -5.45
CA GLU A 51 -8.99 6.50 -6.70
C GLU A 51 -7.58 6.71 -7.26
N ASP A 52 -6.56 6.57 -6.43
CA ASP A 52 -5.18 6.74 -6.87
C ASP A 52 -4.50 5.42 -7.21
N TYR A 53 -5.26 4.35 -7.28
CA TYR A 53 -4.70 3.01 -7.46
C TYR A 53 -3.83 2.92 -8.72
N THR A 54 -4.30 3.44 -9.84
CA THR A 54 -3.57 3.34 -11.09
C THR A 54 -2.24 4.07 -11.00
N GLU A 55 -2.26 5.26 -10.41
CA GLU A 55 -1.04 6.05 -10.28
C GLU A 55 -0.07 5.40 -9.31
N VAL A 56 -0.58 4.87 -8.19
CA VAL A 56 0.27 4.20 -7.21
C VAL A 56 0.92 2.98 -7.85
N GLN A 57 0.15 2.21 -8.59
CA GLN A 57 0.69 1.02 -9.23
C GLN A 57 1.76 1.37 -10.25
N ARG A 58 1.54 2.45 -10.99
CA ARG A 58 2.51 2.89 -11.98
C ARG A 58 3.83 3.29 -11.32
N ILE A 59 3.74 3.99 -10.20
CA ILE A 59 4.95 4.40 -9.49
C ILE A 59 5.69 3.18 -8.94
N ILE A 60 4.95 2.25 -8.35
CA ILE A 60 5.57 1.05 -7.80
C ILE A 60 6.31 0.29 -8.88
N GLU A 61 5.71 0.14 -10.05
CA GLU A 61 6.34 -0.59 -11.14
C GLU A 61 7.51 0.17 -11.73
N THR A 62 7.33 1.47 -11.96
CA THR A 62 8.39 2.28 -12.57
C THR A 62 9.61 2.35 -11.67
N GLU A 63 9.40 2.52 -10.37
CA GLU A 63 10.50 2.64 -9.42
C GLU A 63 10.93 1.31 -8.84
N GLN A 64 10.29 0.23 -9.26
CA GLN A 64 10.64 -1.12 -8.84
C GLN A 64 10.63 -1.26 -7.32
N VAL A 65 9.57 -0.74 -6.69
CA VAL A 65 9.39 -0.91 -5.27
C VAL A 65 8.87 -2.32 -5.00
N GLU A 66 9.51 -3.02 -4.07
CA GLU A 66 9.07 -4.35 -3.71
C GLU A 66 7.96 -4.25 -2.69
N ILE A 67 6.82 -4.86 -3.00
CA ILE A 67 5.69 -4.89 -2.09
C ILE A 67 5.22 -6.32 -1.94
N ARG A 68 4.56 -6.59 -0.81
CA ARG A 68 3.92 -7.88 -0.60
C ARG A 68 2.65 -8.00 -1.42
N GLY A 69 1.90 -6.93 -1.47
CA GLY A 69 0.67 -6.89 -2.23
C GLY A 69 -0.14 -5.68 -1.86
N ILE A 70 -1.22 -5.47 -2.61
CA ILE A 70 -2.17 -4.41 -2.33
C ILE A 70 -3.48 -5.07 -1.93
N TYR A 71 -4.07 -4.59 -0.84
CA TYR A 71 -5.23 -5.20 -0.23
C TYR A 71 -6.35 -4.18 -0.13
N PHE A 72 -7.59 -4.67 -0.18
CA PHE A 72 -8.74 -3.83 0.13
C PHE A 72 -9.52 -4.47 1.26
N LYS A 73 -10.23 -3.63 2.02
CA LYS A 73 -11.00 -4.10 3.15
C LYS A 73 -12.40 -4.44 2.70
N LYS A 74 -12.82 -5.67 2.92
CA LYS A 74 -14.17 -6.13 2.61
C LYS A 74 -14.79 -6.62 3.91
N GLU A 75 -15.83 -5.92 4.36
CA GLU A 75 -16.43 -6.17 5.65
C GLU A 75 -15.36 -6.02 6.72
N SER A 76 -14.98 -7.06 7.41
CA SER A 76 -13.92 -6.95 8.41
C SER A 76 -12.66 -7.69 8.01
N GLU A 77 -12.51 -8.02 6.72
CA GLU A 77 -11.37 -8.78 6.25
C GLU A 77 -10.63 -8.00 5.17
N TYR A 78 -9.32 -8.29 5.09
CA TYR A 78 -8.50 -7.72 4.02
C TYR A 78 -8.32 -8.75 2.93
N VAL A 79 -8.59 -8.36 1.70
CA VAL A 79 -8.52 -9.23 0.54
C VAL A 79 -7.46 -8.70 -0.40
N ARG A 80 -6.58 -9.59 -0.86
CA ARG A 80 -5.52 -9.18 -1.77
C ARG A 80 -6.11 -8.90 -3.14
N MET A 81 -5.73 -7.76 -3.70
CA MET A 81 -6.16 -7.40 -5.04
C MET A 81 -5.31 -8.14 -6.06
N GLU A 82 -5.98 -8.64 -7.09
CA GLU A 82 -5.28 -9.30 -8.17
C GLU A 82 -5.22 -8.38 -9.38
N LYS A 83 -4.15 -8.53 -10.12
CA LYS A 83 -4.00 -7.73 -11.33
C LYS A 83 -4.92 -8.18 -12.42
#